data_6f72776dc87eb8006cbd83e2de3468a5
#
_entry.id   6f72776dc87eb8006cbd83e2de3468a5
#
_cell.length_a   1.000
_cell.length_b   1.000
_cell.length_c   1.000
_cell.angle_alpha   90.00
_cell.angle_beta   90.00
_cell.angle_gamma   90.00
#
_symmetry.space_group_name_H-M   'P 1'
#
loop_
_entity.id
_entity.type
_entity.pdbx_description
1 polymer ?
#
loop_
_entity_poly.entity_id
_entity_poly.type
_entity_poly.pdbx_seq_one_letter_code
_entity_poly.pdbx_strand_id
1 'polypeptide(L)'
;MNKLFSKSFMPAMLCGMLCISVSCNSANSNSANTIEAENVANPTSKTVVKRKLAYYKAIRTTGAFDVYFTQTNKASSIRIEGAKEDVESVTWNIDKNGVLNIGQRTFDRNFFKGRNRHELKVYVASPDLIAITSTGAGDVKVVSALDTDVLRIEQKGAGDVEFEKPLICDQLFVSLYGAGDADLNKVTAQTVQLELYGAGDMDVNSLRAEKADIKLQGAGDIDVKLDKAGTVNSTLYGVGTIELEGTVNAVNVKRFGSGNIDTSKLRVMTGQRPR
;
A
#
# COMPACT_ATOMS: atom_id res chain seq x y z
N MET A 1 18.50 61.97 -20.74
CA MET A 1 19.46 62.50 -19.75
C MET A 1 20.07 61.33 -19.04
N ASN A 2 21.25 60.87 -19.48
CA ASN A 2 22.57 60.97 -18.82
C ASN A 2 22.64 60.09 -17.56
N LYS A 3 23.58 59.20 -17.31
CA LYS A 3 24.96 58.79 -17.75
C LYS A 3 25.25 57.49 -16.97
N LEU A 4 25.73 56.41 -17.52
CA LEU A 4 27.14 55.98 -17.68
C LEU A 4 28.05 56.04 -16.45
N PHE A 5 28.65 54.88 -16.09
CA PHE A 5 30.04 54.56 -15.75
C PHE A 5 30.10 53.20 -15.04
N SER A 6 30.62 52.09 -15.56
CA SER A 6 31.98 51.70 -15.97
C SER A 6 32.98 51.53 -14.82
N LYS A 7 33.48 50.29 -14.68
CA LYS A 7 34.88 49.79 -14.50
C LYS A 7 34.86 48.50 -13.67
N SER A 8 35.10 47.29 -14.17
CA SER A 8 36.39 46.71 -14.57
C SER A 8 37.44 46.59 -13.47
N PHE A 9 37.69 45.34 -13.03
CA PHE A 9 39.04 44.87 -12.69
C PHE A 9 39.06 43.32 -12.60
N MET A 10 39.82 42.69 -13.50
CA MET A 10 40.46 41.38 -13.36
C MET A 10 41.93 41.65 -13.02
N PRO A 11 42.72 40.77 -12.41
CA PRO A 11 43.38 39.63 -13.09
C PRO A 11 43.59 38.41 -12.20
N ALA A 12 43.63 37.22 -12.70
CA ALA A 12 44.61 36.42 -13.39
C ALA A 12 45.30 35.30 -12.56
N MET A 13 45.38 34.12 -13.15
CA MET A 13 46.38 33.07 -13.23
C MET A 13 46.52 32.09 -12.05
N LEU A 14 46.45 30.76 -12.22
CA LEU A 14 47.39 29.85 -12.91
C LEU A 14 46.81 28.40 -12.86
N CYS A 15 46.57 27.75 -13.94
CA CYS A 15 47.26 26.63 -14.60
C CYS A 15 47.30 25.28 -13.86
N GLY A 16 46.73 24.26 -14.48
CA GLY A 16 46.86 22.84 -14.13
C GLY A 16 46.08 21.97 -15.10
N MET A 17 46.65 21.83 -16.29
CA MET A 17 46.17 21.04 -17.42
C MET A 17 46.40 19.54 -17.14
N LEU A 18 45.35 18.71 -17.26
CA LEU A 18 45.56 17.36 -17.82
C LEU A 18 44.33 16.94 -18.61
N CYS A 19 44.48 17.01 -19.93
CA CYS A 19 43.58 16.41 -20.91
C CYS A 19 43.79 14.90 -20.96
N ILE A 20 42.75 14.12 -20.86
CA ILE A 20 42.66 12.85 -21.60
C ILE A 20 41.31 12.85 -22.36
N SER A 21 41.47 13.00 -23.67
CA SER A 21 40.44 12.82 -24.67
C SER A 21 40.20 11.33 -24.89
N VAL A 22 38.97 10.87 -24.83
CA VAL A 22 38.49 9.73 -25.61
C VAL A 22 37.15 10.08 -26.26
N SER A 23 37.18 9.88 -27.54
CA SER A 23 36.25 10.22 -28.59
C SER A 23 34.93 9.44 -28.56
N CYS A 24 33.89 10.11 -28.98
CA CYS A 24 32.63 9.71 -29.61
C CYS A 24 32.35 8.24 -29.92
N ASN A 25 31.13 7.72 -29.60
CA ASN A 25 30.11 7.67 -30.66
C ASN A 25 28.72 7.27 -30.16
N SER A 26 27.73 7.89 -30.82
CA SER A 26 26.34 7.50 -31.10
C SER A 26 25.33 7.31 -29.95
N ALA A 27 24.40 8.21 -30.06
CA ALA A 27 23.01 8.25 -29.63
C ALA A 27 22.34 6.91 -29.30
N ASN A 28 21.84 6.79 -28.08
CA ASN A 28 20.55 6.20 -27.82
C ASN A 28 19.93 6.84 -26.57
N SER A 29 18.74 7.43 -26.76
CA SER A 29 17.96 8.12 -25.76
C SER A 29 17.36 7.11 -24.78
N ASN A 30 18.01 6.92 -23.62
CA ASN A 30 17.38 6.36 -22.42
C ASN A 30 17.83 7.20 -21.24
N SER A 31 16.86 7.79 -20.56
CA SER A 31 17.02 8.63 -19.38
C SER A 31 17.96 7.99 -18.37
N ALA A 32 19.11 8.59 -18.18
CA ALA A 32 20.11 8.18 -17.20
C ALA A 32 19.58 8.36 -15.77
N ASN A 33 19.26 7.25 -15.10
CA ASN A 33 19.08 7.21 -13.67
C ASN A 33 20.46 7.36 -13.01
N THR A 34 20.72 8.52 -12.44
CA THR A 34 21.92 8.76 -11.65
C THR A 34 21.87 7.89 -10.39
N ILE A 35 22.83 6.98 -10.26
CA ILE A 35 22.99 6.09 -9.09
C ILE A 35 23.76 6.87 -8.03
N GLU A 36 23.10 7.34 -6.99
CA GLU A 36 23.77 7.68 -5.74
C GLU A 36 23.75 6.43 -4.85
N ALA A 37 24.85 5.68 -4.87
CA ALA A 37 25.08 4.58 -3.97
C ALA A 37 25.97 5.08 -2.83
N GLU A 38 25.39 5.35 -1.66
CA GLU A 38 26.17 5.48 -0.43
C GLU A 38 26.55 4.08 0.06
N ASN A 39 27.80 3.66 -0.22
CA ASN A 39 28.40 2.46 0.34
C ASN A 39 29.03 2.79 1.69
N VAL A 40 28.42 2.35 2.77
CA VAL A 40 29.08 2.20 4.08
C VAL A 40 29.28 0.70 4.31
N ALA A 41 30.48 0.23 4.11
CA ALA A 41 30.86 -1.17 4.27
C ALA A 41 31.00 -1.53 5.76
N ASN A 42 30.01 -2.25 6.30
CA ASN A 42 30.10 -3.00 7.55
C ASN A 42 29.47 -4.40 7.29
N PRO A 43 30.04 -5.54 7.72
CA PRO A 43 29.56 -6.88 7.34
C PRO A 43 28.16 -7.26 7.88
N THR A 44 27.50 -6.35 8.57
CA THR A 44 26.06 -6.39 8.91
C THR A 44 25.27 -5.29 8.22
N SER A 45 25.82 -4.63 7.18
CA SER A 45 25.20 -3.44 6.59
C SER A 45 24.03 -3.80 5.69
N LYS A 46 22.86 -3.28 6.04
CA LYS A 46 21.69 -3.29 5.17
C LYS A 46 21.98 -2.47 3.91
N THR A 47 21.73 -3.05 2.75
CA THR A 47 21.77 -2.34 1.48
C THR A 47 20.49 -1.52 1.33
N VAL A 48 20.63 -0.26 0.91
CA VAL A 48 19.50 0.64 0.68
C VAL A 48 19.56 1.16 -0.76
N VAL A 49 18.49 0.95 -1.51
CA VAL A 49 18.32 1.49 -2.86
C VAL A 49 17.17 2.48 -2.84
N LYS A 50 17.40 3.72 -3.34
CA LYS A 50 16.37 4.77 -3.46
C LYS A 50 16.24 5.20 -4.91
N ARG A 51 15.00 5.39 -5.40
CA ARG A 51 14.72 5.90 -6.74
C ARG A 51 13.51 6.82 -6.73
N LYS A 52 13.57 7.88 -7.53
CA LYS A 52 12.38 8.62 -7.93
C LYS A 52 11.63 7.81 -8.97
N LEU A 53 10.33 7.83 -8.90
CA LEU A 53 9.44 7.14 -9.83
C LEU A 53 8.60 8.15 -10.61
N ALA A 54 8.10 7.73 -11.78
CA ALA A 54 6.98 8.40 -12.41
C ALA A 54 5.74 8.27 -11.51
N TYR A 55 4.73 9.09 -11.75
CA TYR A 55 3.46 8.99 -11.04
C TYR A 55 2.84 7.60 -11.24
N TYR A 56 2.36 7.02 -10.15
CA TYR A 56 1.53 5.81 -10.15
C TYR A 56 0.39 5.99 -9.15
N LYS A 57 -0.70 5.28 -9.38
CA LYS A 57 -1.91 5.35 -8.55
C LYS A 57 -2.38 3.99 -8.03
N ALA A 58 -1.70 2.92 -8.40
CA ALA A 58 -1.99 1.58 -7.93
C ALA A 58 -0.71 0.79 -7.69
N ILE A 59 -0.77 -0.16 -6.78
CA ILE A 59 0.33 -1.06 -6.43
C ILE A 59 -0.11 -2.49 -6.70
N ARG A 60 0.77 -3.25 -7.38
CA ARG A 60 0.67 -4.71 -7.46
C ARG A 60 1.95 -5.31 -6.93
N THR A 61 1.85 -6.14 -5.89
CA THR A 61 2.99 -6.82 -5.29
C THR A 61 2.88 -8.33 -5.45
N THR A 62 4.00 -8.98 -5.74
CA THR A 62 4.10 -10.44 -5.88
C THR A 62 5.40 -10.91 -5.25
N GLY A 63 5.29 -11.65 -4.14
CA GLY A 63 6.46 -12.14 -3.43
C GLY A 63 6.24 -12.35 -1.95
N ALA A 64 7.36 -12.40 -1.19
CA ALA A 64 7.36 -12.61 0.24
C ALA A 64 8.19 -11.51 0.93
N PHE A 65 7.91 -10.27 0.63
CA PHE A 65 8.52 -9.07 1.20
C PHE A 65 7.44 -8.05 1.56
N ASP A 66 7.73 -7.23 2.57
CA ASP A 66 6.78 -6.25 3.05
C ASP A 66 6.86 -4.95 2.26
N VAL A 67 5.69 -4.38 1.96
CA VAL A 67 5.54 -3.10 1.28
C VAL A 67 4.91 -2.08 2.23
N TYR A 68 5.60 -0.95 2.41
CA TYR A 68 5.14 0.18 3.22
C TYR A 68 4.75 1.34 2.31
N PHE A 69 3.47 1.68 2.26
CA PHE A 69 2.97 2.81 1.47
C PHE A 69 2.80 4.07 2.31
N THR A 70 3.20 5.20 1.73
CA THR A 70 2.96 6.54 2.29
C THR A 70 2.33 7.44 1.23
N GLN A 71 1.15 8.00 1.49
CA GLN A 71 0.60 9.08 0.66
C GLN A 71 1.42 10.35 0.88
N THR A 72 1.78 11.04 -0.19
CA THR A 72 2.61 12.24 -0.13
C THR A 72 2.31 13.19 -1.29
N ASN A 73 2.37 14.48 -1.05
CA ASN A 73 2.29 15.51 -2.11
C ASN A 73 3.62 15.74 -2.85
N LYS A 74 4.66 14.94 -2.54
CA LYS A 74 5.95 14.96 -3.23
C LYS A 74 5.97 13.99 -4.41
N ALA A 75 7.06 14.02 -5.18
CA ALA A 75 7.28 13.06 -6.26
C ALA A 75 7.25 11.61 -5.76
N SER A 76 6.67 10.73 -6.57
CA SER A 76 6.62 9.29 -6.29
C SER A 76 8.03 8.71 -6.15
N SER A 77 8.18 7.74 -5.27
CA SER A 77 9.49 7.15 -4.98
C SER A 77 9.37 5.71 -4.51
N ILE A 78 10.49 4.98 -4.64
CA ILE A 78 10.68 3.66 -4.05
C ILE A 78 12.01 3.65 -3.27
N ARG A 79 12.00 3.01 -2.11
CA ARG A 79 13.18 2.73 -1.28
C ARG A 79 13.12 1.27 -0.86
N ILE A 80 14.19 0.52 -1.11
CA ILE A 80 14.29 -0.90 -0.82
C ILE A 80 15.42 -1.10 0.17
N GLU A 81 15.17 -1.84 1.24
CA GLU A 81 16.13 -2.12 2.32
C GLU A 81 16.19 -3.62 2.61
N GLY A 82 17.38 -4.15 2.77
CA GLY A 82 17.59 -5.55 3.10
C GLY A 82 19.03 -6.00 2.90
N ALA A 83 19.25 -7.31 2.91
CA ALA A 83 20.51 -7.88 2.49
C ALA A 83 20.75 -7.57 1.00
N LYS A 84 22.00 -7.45 0.58
CA LYS A 84 22.35 -7.03 -0.79
C LYS A 84 21.65 -7.89 -1.85
N GLU A 85 21.75 -9.19 -1.70
CA GLU A 85 21.18 -10.14 -2.66
C GLU A 85 19.64 -10.07 -2.69
N ASP A 86 18.99 -9.85 -1.55
CA ASP A 86 17.54 -9.70 -1.45
C ASP A 86 17.09 -8.41 -2.15
N VAL A 87 17.79 -7.30 -1.91
CA VAL A 87 17.54 -6.01 -2.57
C VAL A 87 17.72 -6.11 -4.09
N GLU A 88 18.79 -6.80 -4.56
CA GLU A 88 19.03 -7.04 -6.00
C GLU A 88 18.00 -7.99 -6.64
N SER A 89 17.27 -8.79 -5.85
CA SER A 89 16.21 -9.66 -6.32
C SER A 89 14.92 -8.93 -6.63
N VAL A 90 14.68 -7.75 -5.99
CA VAL A 90 13.45 -6.99 -6.20
C VAL A 90 13.45 -6.35 -7.59
N THR A 91 12.37 -6.53 -8.30
CA THR A 91 12.11 -5.90 -9.59
C THR A 91 10.89 -4.99 -9.49
N TRP A 92 10.91 -3.86 -10.19
CA TRP A 92 9.76 -2.97 -10.26
C TRP A 92 9.64 -2.31 -11.62
N ASN A 93 8.41 -2.03 -12.01
CA ASN A 93 8.09 -1.22 -13.18
C ASN A 93 6.72 -0.57 -13.01
N ILE A 94 6.52 0.57 -13.65
CA ILE A 94 5.20 1.20 -13.76
C ILE A 94 4.68 0.90 -15.16
N ASP A 95 3.48 0.32 -15.23
CA ASP A 95 2.85 0.03 -16.52
C ASP A 95 2.09 1.25 -17.08
N LYS A 96 1.56 1.10 -18.31
CA LYS A 96 0.79 2.14 -19.02
C LYS A 96 -0.49 2.60 -18.29
N ASN A 97 -0.98 1.81 -17.35
CA ASN A 97 -2.18 2.12 -16.56
C ASN A 97 -1.84 2.86 -15.26
N GLY A 98 -0.55 3.13 -15.00
CA GLY A 98 -0.08 3.75 -13.77
C GLY A 98 -0.07 2.78 -12.58
N VAL A 99 0.14 1.49 -12.82
CA VAL A 99 0.30 0.48 -11.77
C VAL A 99 1.78 0.26 -11.51
N LEU A 100 2.23 0.48 -10.29
CA LEU A 100 3.55 0.09 -9.82
C LEU A 100 3.55 -1.41 -9.51
N ASN A 101 4.15 -2.19 -10.41
CA ASN A 101 4.34 -3.61 -10.22
C ASN A 101 5.64 -3.85 -9.48
N ILE A 102 5.61 -4.53 -8.34
CA ILE A 102 6.77 -4.91 -7.54
C ILE A 102 6.79 -6.42 -7.44
N GLY A 103 7.89 -7.02 -7.83
CA GLY A 103 8.06 -8.46 -7.82
C GLY A 103 9.43 -8.87 -7.29
N GLN A 104 9.59 -10.14 -7.04
CA GLN A 104 10.87 -10.73 -6.65
C GLN A 104 11.25 -11.81 -7.65
N ARG A 105 12.49 -11.74 -8.16
CA ARG A 105 13.03 -12.83 -8.98
C ARG A 105 13.17 -14.07 -8.12
N THR A 106 12.60 -15.17 -8.57
CA THR A 106 12.82 -16.48 -7.95
C THR A 106 14.25 -16.95 -8.28
N PHE A 107 15.12 -16.91 -7.29
CA PHE A 107 16.39 -17.63 -7.35
C PHE A 107 16.18 -19.10 -6.95
N ASP A 108 17.13 -19.97 -7.31
CA ASP A 108 17.09 -21.40 -7.04
C ASP A 108 16.71 -21.72 -5.58
N ARG A 109 15.99 -22.83 -5.34
CA ARG A 109 15.49 -23.24 -4.00
C ARG A 109 16.54 -23.25 -2.89
N ASN A 110 17.83 -23.37 -3.25
CA ASN A 110 18.95 -23.35 -2.31
C ASN A 110 19.31 -21.91 -1.83
N PHE A 111 18.88 -20.87 -2.55
CA PHE A 111 19.17 -19.49 -2.22
C PHE A 111 18.48 -19.02 -0.92
N PHE A 112 17.36 -19.63 -0.57
CA PHE A 112 16.53 -19.25 0.58
C PHE A 112 16.78 -20.07 1.85
N LYS A 113 17.69 -21.07 1.84
CA LYS A 113 17.99 -21.86 3.04
C LYS A 113 18.71 -21.02 4.10
N GLY A 114 18.04 -20.80 5.24
CA GLY A 114 18.63 -20.20 6.44
C GLY A 114 18.61 -18.66 6.49
N ARG A 115 17.87 -17.97 5.60
CA ARG A 115 17.75 -16.50 5.62
C ARG A 115 16.45 -16.04 6.30
N ASN A 116 16.57 -15.04 7.16
CA ASN A 116 15.43 -14.32 7.74
C ASN A 116 14.79 -13.46 6.64
N ARG A 117 13.67 -13.91 6.09
CA ARG A 117 12.90 -13.21 5.04
C ARG A 117 12.28 -11.89 5.51
N HIS A 118 12.22 -11.67 6.83
CA HIS A 118 11.59 -10.49 7.43
C HIS A 118 12.41 -9.20 7.33
N GLU A 119 13.60 -9.23 6.71
CA GLU A 119 14.44 -8.04 6.60
C GLU A 119 14.29 -7.27 5.28
N LEU A 120 13.65 -7.85 4.24
CA LEU A 120 13.45 -7.16 2.97
C LEU A 120 12.19 -6.29 3.04
N LYS A 121 12.41 -4.97 3.04
CA LYS A 121 11.35 -3.97 3.14
C LYS A 121 11.37 -3.05 1.93
N VAL A 122 10.20 -2.84 1.35
CA VAL A 122 10.00 -1.95 0.20
C VAL A 122 9.11 -0.79 0.63
N TYR A 123 9.66 0.41 0.65
CA TYR A 123 8.92 1.64 0.96
C TYR A 123 8.57 2.34 -0.33
N VAL A 124 7.31 2.67 -0.51
CA VAL A 124 6.79 3.34 -1.70
C VAL A 124 5.96 4.54 -1.32
N ALA A 125 6.01 5.59 -2.13
CA ALA A 125 5.25 6.80 -1.90
C ALA A 125 4.66 7.32 -3.21
N SER A 126 3.42 7.80 -3.15
CA SER A 126 2.71 8.43 -4.27
C SER A 126 1.71 9.47 -3.77
N PRO A 127 1.32 10.46 -4.57
CA PRO A 127 0.27 11.41 -4.21
C PRO A 127 -1.10 10.77 -4.01
N ASP A 128 -1.37 9.67 -4.69
CA ASP A 128 -2.66 8.97 -4.62
C ASP A 128 -2.48 7.45 -4.66
N LEU A 129 -3.51 6.72 -4.16
CA LEU A 129 -3.57 5.27 -4.21
C LEU A 129 -5.02 4.82 -4.34
N ILE A 130 -5.36 4.28 -5.50
CA ILE A 130 -6.72 3.80 -5.81
C ILE A 130 -6.85 2.27 -5.82
N ALA A 131 -5.73 1.54 -5.84
CA ALA A 131 -5.75 0.09 -5.78
C ALA A 131 -4.47 -0.51 -5.16
N ILE A 132 -4.67 -1.58 -4.41
CA ILE A 132 -3.64 -2.50 -3.90
C ILE A 132 -4.03 -3.91 -4.36
N THR A 133 -3.13 -4.58 -5.07
CA THR A 133 -3.26 -6.02 -5.35
C THR A 133 -2.04 -6.71 -4.80
N SER A 134 -2.20 -7.55 -3.78
CA SER A 134 -1.12 -8.34 -3.21
C SER A 134 -1.29 -9.82 -3.51
N THR A 135 -0.19 -10.49 -3.90
CA THR A 135 -0.17 -11.93 -4.18
C THR A 135 1.09 -12.52 -3.58
N GLY A 136 0.91 -13.43 -2.63
CA GLY A 136 2.03 -14.09 -1.95
C GLY A 136 1.90 -14.09 -0.44
N ALA A 137 3.03 -13.90 0.26
CA ALA A 137 3.12 -13.98 1.72
C ALA A 137 3.80 -12.75 2.35
N GLY A 138 3.93 -11.66 1.60
CA GLY A 138 4.43 -10.38 2.10
C GLY A 138 3.28 -9.45 2.46
N ASP A 139 3.48 -8.63 3.47
CA ASP A 139 2.48 -7.71 3.97
C ASP A 139 2.47 -6.39 3.21
N VAL A 140 1.31 -5.74 3.16
CA VAL A 140 1.17 -4.37 2.66
C VAL A 140 0.65 -3.47 3.76
N LYS A 141 1.49 -2.51 4.20
CA LYS A 141 1.17 -1.58 5.27
C LYS A 141 1.02 -0.16 4.75
N VAL A 142 -0.15 0.43 4.95
CA VAL A 142 -0.39 1.85 4.68
C VAL A 142 -0.12 2.63 5.96
N VAL A 143 1.05 3.29 6.04
CA VAL A 143 1.56 3.90 7.27
C VAL A 143 1.23 5.38 7.42
N SER A 144 0.61 5.98 6.41
CA SER A 144 0.07 7.35 6.46
C SER A 144 -1.46 7.35 6.40
N ALA A 145 -2.08 8.45 6.77
CA ALA A 145 -3.46 8.68 6.38
C ALA A 145 -3.58 8.60 4.84
N LEU A 146 -4.68 8.04 4.36
CA LEU A 146 -4.99 7.94 2.93
C LEU A 146 -6.32 8.65 2.66
N ASP A 147 -6.30 9.58 1.70
CA ASP A 147 -7.46 10.30 1.20
C ASP A 147 -7.52 10.09 -0.33
N THR A 148 -8.57 9.45 -0.82
CA THR A 148 -8.73 9.08 -2.23
C THR A 148 -10.21 8.90 -2.57
N ASP A 149 -10.60 9.06 -3.82
CA ASP A 149 -12.01 8.88 -4.22
C ASP A 149 -12.44 7.40 -4.10
N VAL A 150 -11.63 6.48 -4.61
CA VAL A 150 -11.94 5.05 -4.63
C VAL A 150 -10.71 4.25 -4.22
N LEU A 151 -10.86 3.33 -3.28
CA LEU A 151 -9.82 2.36 -2.95
C LEU A 151 -10.32 0.93 -3.14
N ARG A 152 -9.55 0.17 -3.91
CA ARG A 152 -9.79 -1.26 -4.13
C ARG A 152 -8.61 -2.07 -3.62
N ILE A 153 -8.87 -2.97 -2.68
CA ILE A 153 -7.87 -3.86 -2.08
C ILE A 153 -8.20 -5.30 -2.45
N GLU A 154 -7.27 -5.98 -3.05
CA GLU A 154 -7.37 -7.39 -3.39
C GLU A 154 -6.13 -8.12 -2.87
N GLN A 155 -6.32 -8.95 -1.84
CA GLN A 155 -5.27 -9.80 -1.24
C GLN A 155 -5.49 -11.25 -1.64
N LYS A 156 -4.44 -11.88 -2.21
CA LYS A 156 -4.44 -13.30 -2.60
C LYS A 156 -3.23 -13.99 -2.00
N GLY A 157 -3.44 -14.77 -0.97
CA GLY A 157 -2.33 -15.48 -0.33
C GLY A 157 -2.43 -15.52 1.17
N ALA A 158 -1.27 -15.34 1.84
CA ALA A 158 -1.13 -15.44 3.30
C ALA A 158 -0.41 -14.21 3.89
N GLY A 159 -0.26 -13.13 3.14
CA GLY A 159 0.24 -11.87 3.64
C GLY A 159 -0.92 -10.99 4.10
N ASP A 160 -0.63 -9.98 4.92
CA ASP A 160 -1.63 -9.12 5.54
C ASP A 160 -1.70 -7.75 4.87
N VAL A 161 -2.84 -7.07 5.03
CA VAL A 161 -3.03 -5.69 4.61
C VAL A 161 -3.41 -4.85 5.82
N GLU A 162 -2.56 -3.90 6.20
CA GLU A 162 -2.73 -3.10 7.40
C GLU A 162 -2.80 -1.59 7.08
N PHE A 163 -3.83 -0.92 7.62
CA PHE A 163 -3.97 0.54 7.59
C PHE A 163 -3.77 1.10 9.00
N GLU A 164 -2.56 1.56 9.31
CA GLU A 164 -2.24 2.13 10.62
C GLU A 164 -2.94 3.47 10.90
N LYS A 165 -3.29 4.21 9.86
CA LYS A 165 -3.83 5.57 9.93
C LYS A 165 -5.21 5.65 9.27
N PRO A 166 -5.98 6.74 9.49
CA PRO A 166 -7.29 6.89 8.89
C PRO A 166 -7.29 6.78 7.37
N LEU A 167 -8.31 6.10 6.85
CA LEU A 167 -8.68 6.03 5.45
C LEU A 167 -9.97 6.83 5.22
N ILE A 168 -9.93 7.78 4.28
CA ILE A 168 -11.08 8.56 3.83
C ILE A 168 -11.25 8.30 2.33
N CYS A 169 -12.44 7.88 1.91
CA CYS A 169 -12.74 7.69 0.49
C CYS A 169 -14.25 7.76 0.23
N ASP A 170 -14.63 7.89 -1.03
CA ASP A 170 -16.04 7.72 -1.39
C ASP A 170 -16.44 6.25 -1.43
N GLN A 171 -15.56 5.41 -2.00
CA GLN A 171 -15.83 3.97 -2.14
C GLN A 171 -14.64 3.13 -1.71
N LEU A 172 -14.90 2.16 -0.83
CA LEU A 172 -13.93 1.17 -0.39
C LEU A 172 -14.39 -0.24 -0.78
N PHE A 173 -13.51 -0.98 -1.45
CA PHE A 173 -13.69 -2.40 -1.76
C PHE A 173 -12.52 -3.19 -1.19
N VAL A 174 -12.78 -4.12 -0.30
CA VAL A 174 -11.77 -5.02 0.26
C VAL A 174 -12.18 -6.45 -0.03
N SER A 175 -11.31 -7.20 -0.70
CA SER A 175 -11.54 -8.60 -1.02
C SER A 175 -10.32 -9.42 -0.62
N LEU A 176 -10.48 -10.33 0.35
CA LEU A 176 -9.46 -11.26 0.80
C LEU A 176 -9.73 -12.65 0.24
N TYR A 177 -8.72 -13.24 -0.41
CA TYR A 177 -8.75 -14.61 -0.94
C TYR A 177 -7.58 -15.39 -0.37
N GLY A 178 -7.82 -16.19 0.65
CA GLY A 178 -6.75 -16.99 1.24
C GLY A 178 -6.80 -17.07 2.76
N ALA A 179 -5.65 -16.90 3.40
CA ALA A 179 -5.47 -16.99 4.86
C ALA A 179 -4.70 -15.79 5.43
N GLY A 180 -4.61 -14.71 4.69
CA GLY A 180 -4.07 -13.44 5.16
C GLY A 180 -5.16 -12.57 5.75
N ASP A 181 -4.78 -11.60 6.57
CA ASP A 181 -5.67 -10.76 7.34
C ASP A 181 -5.74 -9.34 6.76
N ALA A 182 -6.79 -8.59 7.12
CA ALA A 182 -6.90 -7.17 6.82
C ALA A 182 -7.30 -6.37 8.06
N ASP A 183 -6.41 -5.45 8.46
CA ASP A 183 -6.61 -4.55 9.59
C ASP A 183 -6.83 -3.11 9.12
N LEU A 184 -8.02 -2.57 9.35
CA LEU A 184 -8.39 -1.20 9.00
C LEU A 184 -8.68 -0.40 10.29
N ASN A 185 -7.78 0.51 10.66
CA ASN A 185 -7.92 1.22 11.93
C ASN A 185 -9.16 2.13 11.95
N LYS A 186 -9.26 3.07 11.00
CA LYS A 186 -10.40 3.99 10.92
C LYS A 186 -10.77 4.25 9.47
N VAL A 187 -12.01 3.96 9.11
CA VAL A 187 -12.55 4.13 7.77
C VAL A 187 -13.71 5.13 7.78
N THR A 188 -13.65 6.10 6.88
CA THR A 188 -14.78 6.99 6.57
C THR A 188 -15.04 6.92 5.08
N ALA A 189 -16.23 6.47 4.68
CA ALA A 189 -16.59 6.30 3.27
C ALA A 189 -18.09 6.53 3.05
N GLN A 190 -18.50 6.70 1.79
CA GLN A 190 -19.93 6.66 1.44
C GLN A 190 -20.38 5.21 1.31
N THR A 191 -19.65 4.41 0.55
CA THR A 191 -19.95 2.99 0.32
C THR A 191 -18.75 2.11 0.66
N VAL A 192 -19.02 1.02 1.38
CA VAL A 192 -17.99 0.03 1.77
C VAL A 192 -18.46 -1.36 1.39
N GLN A 193 -17.60 -2.13 0.77
CA GLN A 193 -17.78 -3.54 0.50
C GLN A 193 -16.61 -4.33 1.07
N LEU A 194 -16.91 -5.19 2.03
CA LEU A 194 -15.94 -6.08 2.69
C LEU A 194 -16.29 -7.51 2.32
N GLU A 195 -15.37 -8.20 1.67
CA GLU A 195 -15.55 -9.59 1.25
C GLU A 195 -14.39 -10.46 1.68
N LEU A 196 -14.66 -11.48 2.47
CA LEU A 196 -13.70 -12.50 2.87
C LEU A 196 -14.07 -13.84 2.25
N TYR A 197 -13.14 -14.38 1.46
CA TYR A 197 -13.23 -15.69 0.80
C TYR A 197 -12.07 -16.58 1.26
N GLY A 198 -12.21 -17.20 2.41
CA GLY A 198 -11.10 -18.01 2.92
C GLY A 198 -11.19 -18.28 4.41
N ALA A 199 -10.02 -18.25 5.08
CA ALA A 199 -9.84 -18.54 6.49
C ALA A 199 -8.99 -17.48 7.22
N GLY A 200 -8.76 -16.34 6.59
CA GLY A 200 -8.16 -15.16 7.22
C GLY A 200 -9.21 -14.34 7.98
N ASP A 201 -8.77 -13.29 8.64
CA ASP A 201 -9.62 -12.41 9.43
C ASP A 201 -9.65 -10.98 8.85
N MET A 202 -10.73 -10.25 9.15
CA MET A 202 -10.86 -8.86 8.73
C MET A 202 -11.37 -8.00 9.89
N ASP A 203 -10.53 -7.09 10.33
CA ASP A 203 -10.81 -6.18 11.44
C ASP A 203 -11.01 -4.74 10.97
N VAL A 204 -12.13 -4.12 11.31
CA VAL A 204 -12.38 -2.69 11.08
C VAL A 204 -12.68 -2.01 12.41
N ASN A 205 -11.67 -1.38 12.99
CA ASN A 205 -11.75 -0.80 14.33
C ASN A 205 -12.67 0.41 14.47
N SER A 206 -12.96 1.11 13.37
CA SER A 206 -13.98 2.17 13.33
C SER A 206 -14.44 2.40 11.89
N LEU A 207 -15.69 2.08 11.61
CA LEU A 207 -16.31 2.28 10.29
C LEU A 207 -17.44 3.31 10.37
N ARG A 208 -17.28 4.40 9.63
CA ARG A 208 -18.35 5.35 9.32
C ARG A 208 -18.65 5.27 7.83
N ALA A 209 -19.84 4.81 7.46
CA ALA A 209 -20.28 4.69 6.08
C ALA A 209 -21.78 4.95 5.94
N GLU A 210 -22.24 5.46 4.78
CA GLU A 210 -23.66 5.53 4.49
C GLU A 210 -24.24 4.15 4.19
N LYS A 211 -23.45 3.32 3.50
CA LYS A 211 -23.79 1.93 3.20
C LYS A 211 -22.57 1.03 3.35
N ALA A 212 -22.76 -0.11 4.04
CA ALA A 212 -21.76 -1.16 4.13
C ALA A 212 -22.38 -2.51 3.75
N ASP A 213 -21.74 -3.21 2.81
CA ASP A 213 -22.06 -4.57 2.41
C ASP A 213 -20.92 -5.49 2.90
N ILE A 214 -21.21 -6.38 3.83
CA ILE A 214 -20.22 -7.28 4.48
C ILE A 214 -20.55 -8.72 4.10
N LYS A 215 -19.58 -9.44 3.57
CA LYS A 215 -19.76 -10.81 3.12
C LYS A 215 -18.61 -11.69 3.58
N LEU A 216 -18.94 -12.75 4.30
CA LEU A 216 -18.03 -13.84 4.64
C LEU A 216 -18.42 -15.11 3.90
N GLN A 217 -17.46 -15.71 3.20
CA GLN A 217 -17.61 -17.00 2.55
C GLN A 217 -16.41 -17.88 2.89
N GLY A 218 -16.52 -18.64 3.97
CA GLY A 218 -15.41 -19.47 4.45
C GLY A 218 -15.50 -19.80 5.92
N ALA A 219 -14.35 -19.80 6.59
CA ALA A 219 -14.19 -20.16 8.00
C ALA A 219 -13.43 -19.10 8.83
N GLY A 220 -13.12 -17.95 8.23
CA GLY A 220 -12.51 -16.81 8.93
C GLY A 220 -13.54 -15.95 9.65
N ASP A 221 -13.09 -14.86 10.26
CA ASP A 221 -13.94 -13.97 11.01
C ASP A 221 -13.90 -12.54 10.42
N ILE A 222 -14.99 -11.77 10.59
CA ILE A 222 -15.05 -10.36 10.22
C ILE A 222 -15.59 -9.57 11.41
N ASP A 223 -14.76 -8.69 12.00
CA ASP A 223 -15.12 -7.86 13.12
C ASP A 223 -15.21 -6.38 12.70
N VAL A 224 -16.39 -5.76 12.86
CA VAL A 224 -16.59 -4.38 12.45
C VAL A 224 -17.21 -3.54 13.56
N LYS A 225 -16.49 -2.50 13.96
CA LYS A 225 -16.99 -1.47 14.89
C LYS A 225 -17.57 -0.31 14.11
N LEU A 226 -18.89 -0.12 14.22
CA LEU A 226 -19.67 0.83 13.45
C LEU A 226 -19.85 2.16 14.22
N ASP A 227 -19.40 3.27 13.62
CA ASP A 227 -19.56 4.61 14.18
C ASP A 227 -20.64 5.38 13.41
N LYS A 228 -21.90 5.23 13.84
CA LYS A 228 -23.07 5.87 13.22
C LYS A 228 -23.19 5.55 11.73
N ALA A 229 -23.06 4.27 11.39
CA ALA A 229 -23.23 3.83 10.02
C ALA A 229 -24.70 3.94 9.56
N GLY A 230 -24.90 4.12 8.28
CA GLY A 230 -26.22 4.14 7.66
C GLY A 230 -26.83 2.74 7.59
N THR A 231 -26.88 2.15 6.41
CA THR A 231 -27.42 0.78 6.23
C THR A 231 -26.28 -0.22 6.13
N VAL A 232 -26.33 -1.26 6.96
CA VAL A 232 -25.36 -2.37 6.94
C VAL A 232 -26.07 -3.65 6.49
N ASN A 233 -25.58 -4.28 5.43
CA ASN A 233 -26.02 -5.59 4.99
C ASN A 233 -24.91 -6.61 5.28
N SER A 234 -25.22 -7.62 6.07
CA SER A 234 -24.28 -8.67 6.44
C SER A 234 -24.74 -10.02 5.92
N THR A 235 -23.87 -10.74 5.23
CA THR A 235 -24.18 -12.05 4.66
C THR A 235 -23.06 -13.05 4.95
N LEU A 236 -23.41 -14.16 5.59
CA LEU A 236 -22.50 -15.25 5.92
C LEU A 236 -22.84 -16.50 5.11
N TYR A 237 -21.81 -17.07 4.44
CA TYR A 237 -21.81 -18.40 3.84
C TYR A 237 -20.68 -19.23 4.43
N GLY A 238 -20.98 -20.16 5.33
CA GLY A 238 -19.92 -21.02 5.89
C GLY A 238 -20.03 -21.22 7.39
N VAL A 239 -18.86 -21.27 8.07
CA VAL A 239 -18.74 -21.64 9.50
C VAL A 239 -18.06 -20.56 10.35
N GLY A 240 -17.59 -19.47 9.74
CA GLY A 240 -16.96 -18.34 10.44
C GLY A 240 -17.92 -17.46 11.19
N THR A 241 -17.43 -16.34 11.72
CA THR A 241 -18.19 -15.35 12.48
C THR A 241 -18.17 -13.98 11.81
N ILE A 242 -19.28 -13.24 11.86
CA ILE A 242 -19.31 -11.81 11.61
C ILE A 242 -19.78 -11.14 12.90
N GLU A 243 -18.93 -10.34 13.54
CA GLU A 243 -19.29 -9.54 14.71
C GLU A 243 -19.50 -8.08 14.29
N LEU A 244 -20.67 -7.53 14.61
CA LEU A 244 -21.03 -6.13 14.36
C LEU A 244 -21.30 -5.44 15.68
N GLU A 245 -20.51 -4.43 16.03
CA GLU A 245 -20.72 -3.63 17.24
C GLU A 245 -20.85 -2.14 16.91
N GLY A 246 -21.47 -1.36 17.82
CA GLY A 246 -21.59 0.08 17.68
C GLY A 246 -22.99 0.56 17.29
N THR A 247 -23.10 1.53 16.36
CA THR A 247 -24.38 2.18 16.02
C THR A 247 -24.63 2.24 14.53
N VAL A 248 -25.87 1.92 14.13
CA VAL A 248 -26.33 1.95 12.72
C VAL A 248 -27.74 2.53 12.61
N ASN A 249 -28.12 2.99 11.42
CA ASN A 249 -29.50 3.34 11.11
C ASN A 249 -30.36 2.10 10.80
N ALA A 250 -29.81 1.15 10.06
CA ALA A 250 -30.48 -0.09 9.68
C ALA A 250 -29.46 -1.22 9.51
N VAL A 251 -29.86 -2.45 9.87
CA VAL A 251 -29.06 -3.65 9.65
C VAL A 251 -29.93 -4.75 9.04
N ASN A 252 -29.40 -5.40 8.00
CA ASN A 252 -29.98 -6.58 7.38
C ASN A 252 -28.98 -7.74 7.47
N VAL A 253 -29.42 -8.85 8.03
CA VAL A 253 -28.58 -10.02 8.29
C VAL A 253 -29.12 -11.22 7.52
N LYS A 254 -28.21 -11.92 6.78
CA LYS A 254 -28.53 -13.16 6.10
C LYS A 254 -27.46 -14.21 6.42
N ARG A 255 -27.89 -15.37 6.89
CA ARG A 255 -26.98 -16.47 7.24
C ARG A 255 -27.33 -17.73 6.47
N PHE A 256 -26.30 -18.31 5.83
CA PHE A 256 -26.38 -19.55 5.07
C PHE A 256 -25.22 -20.46 5.52
N GLY A 257 -25.50 -21.38 6.44
CA GLY A 257 -24.50 -22.26 7.02
C GLY A 257 -24.61 -22.33 8.56
N SER A 258 -23.57 -22.88 9.20
CA SER A 258 -23.52 -23.07 10.66
C SER A 258 -22.72 -21.99 11.40
N GLY A 259 -22.13 -21.05 10.68
CA GLY A 259 -21.44 -19.90 11.28
C GLY A 259 -22.37 -18.94 12.00
N ASN A 260 -21.85 -17.88 12.61
CA ASN A 260 -22.60 -16.94 13.42
C ASN A 260 -22.50 -15.49 12.88
N ILE A 261 -23.61 -14.73 12.99
CA ILE A 261 -23.56 -13.26 12.85
C ILE A 261 -24.02 -12.67 14.18
N ASP A 262 -23.07 -12.09 14.92
CA ASP A 262 -23.32 -11.48 16.22
C ASP A 262 -23.59 -9.99 16.06
N THR A 263 -24.79 -9.57 16.47
CA THR A 263 -25.22 -8.18 16.53
C THR A 263 -25.61 -7.75 17.94
N SER A 264 -25.27 -8.54 18.96
CA SER A 264 -25.67 -8.31 20.34
C SER A 264 -25.17 -6.98 20.92
N LYS A 265 -24.05 -6.48 20.40
CA LYS A 265 -23.44 -5.18 20.77
C LYS A 265 -23.83 -4.05 19.81
N LEU A 266 -24.76 -4.31 18.87
CA LEU A 266 -25.19 -3.33 17.87
C LEU A 266 -26.41 -2.57 18.34
N ARG A 267 -26.42 -1.25 18.17
CA ARG A 267 -27.56 -0.38 18.47
C ARG A 267 -28.11 0.22 17.18
N VAL A 268 -29.38 -0.08 16.87
CA VAL A 268 -30.07 0.56 15.76
C VAL A 268 -30.64 1.90 16.23
N MET A 269 -30.20 2.98 15.57
CA MET A 269 -30.71 4.33 15.85
C MET A 269 -32.12 4.45 15.29
N THR A 270 -33.14 4.43 16.15
CA THR A 270 -34.53 4.74 15.75
C THR A 270 -34.56 6.21 15.32
N GLY A 271 -34.70 6.45 14.03
CA GLY A 271 -34.77 7.80 13.49
C GLY A 271 -35.95 8.56 14.10
N GLN A 272 -35.65 9.71 14.74
CA GLN A 272 -36.69 10.73 14.88
C GLN A 272 -37.11 11.13 13.47
N ARG A 273 -38.36 10.83 13.08
CA ARG A 273 -38.96 11.44 11.88
C ARG A 273 -38.88 12.96 12.07
N PRO A 274 -38.33 13.71 11.11
CA PRO A 274 -38.46 15.16 11.14
C PRO A 274 -39.93 15.50 11.14
N ARG A 275 -40.36 16.34 12.10
CA ARG A 275 -41.68 16.95 12.15
C ARG A 275 -41.85 17.96 11.04
#